data_b156ad95097d92cfbd29b76b1cf7d715
#
_entry.id   b156ad95097d92cfbd29b76b1cf7d715
#
_cell.length_a   1.000
_cell.length_b   1.000
_cell.length_c   1.000
_cell.angle_alpha   90.00
_cell.angle_beta   90.00
_cell.angle_gamma   90.00
#
_symmetry.space_group_name_H-M   'P 1'
#
loop_
_entity.id
_entity.type
_entity.pdbx_description
1 polymer ?
#
loop_
_entity_poly.entity_id
_entity_poly.type
_entity_poly.pdbx_seq_one_letter_code
_entity_poly.pdbx_strand_id
1 'polypeptide(L)'
;MTEYQHLLNQSREWLLEAADPDPCYLAIRDLYAHSTSTEDRAQAKLTAHKAGAIAQILEHMNPEGWWEKPGPGYGPKYRSTVWAMTLLAQLGASLEMDSRLDTACAYVLDHAFAGGGYFTSSGAPSGTFDCLQGNLTYALLAIGCRDPRLQQAVDWMSRSQTGEGVAPVTNKKASVRYYNYKCG
;
A
#
# COMPACT_ATOMS: atom_id res chain seq x y z
N MET A 1 -5.82 5.54 40.36
CA MET A 1 -5.74 5.11 38.95
C MET A 1 -7.09 4.48 38.63
N THR A 2 -7.79 4.96 37.58
CA THR A 2 -9.07 4.40 37.20
C THR A 2 -8.87 3.03 36.54
N GLU A 3 -9.90 2.18 36.53
CA GLU A 3 -9.88 0.88 35.84
C GLU A 3 -9.52 1.06 34.35
N TYR A 4 -10.00 2.12 33.73
CA TYR A 4 -9.66 2.49 32.35
C TYR A 4 -8.15 2.76 32.15
N GLN A 5 -7.52 3.49 33.07
CA GLN A 5 -6.06 3.72 33.00
C GLN A 5 -5.25 2.45 33.19
N HIS A 6 -5.73 1.53 34.02
CA HIS A 6 -5.09 0.23 34.19
C HIS A 6 -5.12 -0.59 32.89
N LEU A 7 -6.29 -0.67 32.24
CA LEU A 7 -6.44 -1.33 30.93
C LEU A 7 -5.56 -0.70 29.83
N LEU A 8 -5.49 0.63 29.76
CA LEU A 8 -4.61 1.30 28.82
C LEU A 8 -3.13 0.97 29.04
N ASN A 9 -2.68 0.91 30.29
CA ASN A 9 -1.30 0.58 30.60
C ASN A 9 -0.98 -0.88 30.25
N GLN A 10 -1.86 -1.82 30.56
CA GLN A 10 -1.70 -3.22 30.19
C GLN A 10 -1.65 -3.40 28.65
N SER A 11 -2.54 -2.73 27.94
CA SER A 11 -2.55 -2.79 26.45
C SER A 11 -1.28 -2.20 25.86
N ARG A 12 -0.75 -1.12 26.47
CA ARG A 12 0.51 -0.52 26.06
C ARG A 12 1.68 -1.48 26.25
N GLU A 13 1.78 -2.08 27.44
CA GLU A 13 2.86 -3.04 27.75
C GLU A 13 2.84 -4.20 26.74
N TRP A 14 1.68 -4.78 26.49
CA TRP A 14 1.50 -5.85 25.52
C TRP A 14 1.87 -5.44 24.07
N LEU A 15 1.43 -4.28 23.60
CA LEU A 15 1.74 -3.78 22.26
C LEU A 15 3.24 -3.47 22.08
N LEU A 16 3.95 -3.15 23.14
CA LEU A 16 5.38 -2.82 23.09
C LEU A 16 6.28 -4.01 23.42
N GLU A 17 5.73 -5.23 23.53
CA GLU A 17 6.53 -6.45 23.72
C GLU A 17 7.47 -6.67 22.54
N ALA A 18 8.76 -6.85 22.84
CA ALA A 18 9.79 -7.02 21.82
C ALA A 18 9.72 -8.36 21.06
N ALA A 19 8.93 -9.32 21.55
CA ALA A 19 8.77 -10.64 20.94
C ALA A 19 8.02 -10.59 19.59
N ASP A 20 7.17 -9.57 19.37
CA ASP A 20 6.46 -9.36 18.13
C ASP A 20 6.81 -7.98 17.53
N PRO A 21 7.74 -7.94 16.56
CA PRO A 21 8.28 -6.68 16.05
C PRO A 21 7.27 -5.83 15.26
N ASP A 22 6.28 -6.44 14.62
CA ASP A 22 5.34 -5.71 13.77
C ASP A 22 4.33 -4.90 14.59
N PRO A 23 3.56 -5.49 15.54
CA PRO A 23 2.69 -4.73 16.43
C PRO A 23 3.45 -3.68 17.23
N CYS A 24 4.65 -4.01 17.72
CA CYS A 24 5.49 -3.08 18.45
C CYS A 24 5.83 -1.84 17.60
N TYR A 25 6.33 -2.05 16.38
CA TYR A 25 6.65 -0.93 15.49
C TYR A 25 5.40 -0.11 15.13
N LEU A 26 4.28 -0.75 14.80
CA LEU A 26 3.04 -0.05 14.46
C LEU A 26 2.50 0.75 15.66
N ALA A 27 2.55 0.19 16.87
CA ALA A 27 2.16 0.91 18.08
C ALA A 27 3.05 2.13 18.33
N ILE A 28 4.36 2.01 18.17
CA ILE A 28 5.30 3.12 18.29
C ILE A 28 5.02 4.18 17.23
N ARG A 29 4.81 3.79 15.98
CA ARG A 29 4.57 4.71 14.86
C ARG A 29 3.27 5.51 15.02
N ASP A 30 2.18 4.82 15.39
CA ASP A 30 0.82 5.38 15.29
C ASP A 30 0.27 5.89 16.63
N LEU A 31 0.68 5.29 17.75
CA LEU A 31 0.12 5.61 19.07
C LEU A 31 1.12 6.31 19.98
N TYR A 32 2.41 5.94 19.90
CA TYR A 32 3.40 6.41 20.87
C TYR A 32 4.55 7.22 20.25
N ALA A 33 4.38 7.73 19.03
CA ALA A 33 5.40 8.48 18.31
C ALA A 33 5.95 9.68 19.11
N HIS A 34 5.09 10.38 19.87
CA HIS A 34 5.49 11.55 20.67
C HIS A 34 6.18 11.20 21.99
N SER A 35 6.00 9.98 22.48
CA SER A 35 6.59 9.51 23.76
C SER A 35 7.76 8.54 23.58
N THR A 36 8.17 8.27 22.35
CA THR A 36 9.28 7.37 22.01
C THR A 36 10.41 8.18 21.37
N SER A 37 11.65 7.88 21.72
CA SER A 37 12.82 8.56 21.14
C SER A 37 12.94 8.30 19.63
N THR A 38 13.66 9.16 18.92
CA THR A 38 13.92 8.97 17.49
C THR A 38 14.72 7.70 17.23
N GLU A 39 15.65 7.39 18.12
CA GLU A 39 16.50 6.20 18.06
C GLU A 39 15.69 4.92 18.25
N ASP A 40 14.80 4.87 19.26
CA ASP A 40 13.94 3.71 19.51
C ASP A 40 12.94 3.47 18.36
N ARG A 41 12.40 4.54 17.79
CA ARG A 41 11.54 4.44 16.59
C ARG A 41 12.28 3.87 15.39
N ALA A 42 13.50 4.33 15.16
CA ALA A 42 14.35 3.84 14.08
C ALA A 42 14.71 2.38 14.30
N GLN A 43 15.04 1.99 15.54
CA GLN A 43 15.33 0.62 15.88
C GLN A 43 14.13 -0.31 15.73
N ALA A 44 12.95 0.10 16.18
CA ALA A 44 11.72 -0.67 16.02
C ALA A 44 11.39 -0.88 14.52
N LYS A 45 11.51 0.18 13.70
CA LYS A 45 11.36 0.08 12.25
C LYS A 45 12.34 -0.92 11.63
N LEU A 46 13.61 -0.84 12.01
CA LEU A 46 14.65 -1.75 11.52
C LEU A 46 14.34 -3.21 11.88
N THR A 47 13.88 -3.45 13.11
CA THR A 47 13.56 -4.79 13.59
C THR A 47 12.36 -5.37 12.84
N ALA A 48 11.29 -4.60 12.62
CA ALA A 48 10.13 -5.00 11.82
C ALA A 48 10.53 -5.33 10.36
N HIS A 49 11.42 -4.56 9.76
CA HIS A 49 11.92 -4.84 8.41
C HIS A 49 12.75 -6.11 8.30
N LYS A 50 13.50 -6.48 9.34
CA LYS A 50 14.44 -7.62 9.30
C LYS A 50 13.86 -8.94 9.82
N ALA A 51 12.92 -8.88 10.74
CA ALA A 51 12.44 -10.06 11.45
C ALA A 51 10.91 -10.21 11.47
N GLY A 52 10.17 -9.21 10.97
CA GLY A 52 8.72 -9.20 10.96
C GLY A 52 8.11 -9.69 9.65
N ALA A 53 6.82 -9.41 9.49
CA ALA A 53 6.03 -9.76 8.31
C ALA A 53 6.55 -9.08 7.02
N ILE A 54 7.15 -7.89 7.12
CA ILE A 54 7.78 -7.23 5.97
C ILE A 54 8.86 -8.14 5.35
N ALA A 55 9.78 -8.67 6.16
CA ALA A 55 10.80 -9.59 5.69
C ALA A 55 10.20 -10.83 5.03
N GLN A 56 9.21 -11.45 5.69
CA GLN A 56 8.54 -12.66 5.20
C GLN A 56 7.83 -12.42 3.86
N ILE A 57 7.14 -11.31 3.70
CA ILE A 57 6.47 -10.96 2.44
C ILE A 57 7.50 -10.77 1.32
N LEU A 58 8.60 -10.06 1.61
CA LEU A 58 9.65 -9.80 0.63
C LEU A 58 10.46 -11.05 0.26
N GLU A 59 10.58 -12.04 1.14
CA GLU A 59 11.19 -13.34 0.82
C GLU A 59 10.41 -14.13 -0.22
N HIS A 60 9.09 -13.95 -0.28
CA HIS A 60 8.22 -14.61 -1.25
C HIS A 60 8.06 -13.81 -2.56
N MET A 61 8.73 -12.67 -2.68
CA MET A 61 8.71 -11.87 -3.89
C MET A 61 9.54 -12.53 -5.00
N ASN A 62 8.98 -12.59 -6.22
CA ASN A 62 9.76 -12.96 -7.39
C ASN A 62 10.85 -11.90 -7.67
N PRO A 63 12.04 -12.27 -8.14
CA PRO A 63 13.10 -11.30 -8.48
C PRO A 63 12.67 -10.20 -9.45
N GLU A 64 11.63 -10.41 -10.25
CA GLU A 64 11.06 -9.42 -11.17
C GLU A 64 10.08 -8.44 -10.47
N GLY A 65 9.78 -8.60 -9.16
CA GLY A 65 8.96 -7.65 -8.39
C GLY A 65 7.48 -8.02 -8.24
N TRP A 66 7.10 -9.26 -8.44
CA TRP A 66 5.71 -9.71 -8.31
C TRP A 66 5.55 -10.88 -7.32
N TRP A 67 4.30 -11.13 -6.89
CA TRP A 67 3.90 -12.27 -6.05
C TRP A 67 2.86 -13.12 -6.76
N GLU A 68 2.86 -14.42 -6.52
CA GLU A 68 1.97 -15.48 -7.05
C GLU A 68 2.12 -15.73 -8.56
N LYS A 69 1.89 -14.72 -9.39
CA LYS A 69 2.00 -14.80 -10.84
C LYS A 69 2.24 -13.45 -11.49
N PRO A 70 2.86 -13.40 -12.68
CA PRO A 70 3.05 -12.16 -13.40
C PRO A 70 1.73 -11.55 -13.90
N GLY A 71 1.77 -10.24 -14.22
CA GLY A 71 0.66 -9.45 -14.76
C GLY A 71 0.21 -8.34 -13.82
N PRO A 72 -0.99 -7.76 -13.98
CA PRO A 72 -1.48 -6.62 -13.19
C PRO A 72 -1.62 -6.88 -11.67
N GLY A 73 -1.52 -8.13 -11.24
CA GLY A 73 -1.35 -8.50 -9.84
C GLY A 73 -2.56 -8.34 -8.94
N TYR A 74 -3.78 -8.22 -9.46
CA TYR A 74 -4.98 -8.13 -8.63
C TYR A 74 -5.48 -9.51 -8.13
N GLY A 75 -5.37 -10.52 -8.93
CA GLY A 75 -5.79 -11.88 -8.57
C GLY A 75 -4.64 -12.88 -8.53
N PRO A 76 -4.68 -13.85 -7.62
CA PRO A 76 -5.69 -14.10 -6.59
C PRO A 76 -5.68 -13.04 -5.47
N LYS A 77 -6.87 -12.71 -4.92
CA LYS A 77 -7.01 -11.73 -3.82
C LYS A 77 -6.15 -12.14 -2.62
N TYR A 78 -5.60 -11.13 -1.93
CA TYR A 78 -4.81 -11.22 -0.69
C TYR A 78 -3.44 -11.90 -0.80
N ARG A 79 -3.05 -12.41 -1.97
CA ARG A 79 -1.77 -13.13 -2.17
C ARG A 79 -0.90 -12.54 -3.28
N SER A 80 -1.52 -11.88 -4.25
CA SER A 80 -0.82 -11.34 -5.42
C SER A 80 -0.27 -9.92 -5.18
N THR A 81 0.45 -9.40 -6.16
CA THR A 81 1.27 -8.18 -6.09
C THR A 81 0.55 -6.96 -5.51
N VAL A 82 -0.67 -6.67 -5.95
CA VAL A 82 -1.46 -5.52 -5.42
C VAL A 82 -1.67 -5.62 -3.91
N TRP A 83 -1.96 -6.81 -3.42
CA TRP A 83 -2.24 -7.06 -1.99
C TRP A 83 -0.97 -7.05 -1.17
N ALA A 84 0.11 -7.64 -1.69
CA ALA A 84 1.43 -7.60 -1.05
C ALA A 84 1.92 -6.15 -0.90
N MET A 85 1.84 -5.34 -1.95
CA MET A 85 2.23 -3.92 -1.90
C MET A 85 1.36 -3.11 -0.94
N THR A 86 0.05 -3.33 -0.92
CA THR A 86 -0.87 -2.67 0.01
C THR A 86 -0.54 -3.04 1.47
N LEU A 87 -0.29 -4.32 1.75
CA LEU A 87 0.06 -4.78 3.09
C LEU A 87 1.44 -4.26 3.52
N LEU A 88 2.44 -4.32 2.65
CA LEU A 88 3.77 -3.76 2.90
C LEU A 88 3.72 -2.27 3.28
N ALA A 89 2.90 -1.48 2.57
CA ALA A 89 2.70 -0.06 2.91
C ALA A 89 2.06 0.12 4.29
N GLN A 90 1.05 -0.67 4.62
CA GLN A 90 0.37 -0.63 5.93
C GLN A 90 1.33 -1.02 7.06
N LEU A 91 2.17 -2.01 6.84
CA LEU A 91 3.22 -2.43 7.79
C LEU A 91 4.36 -1.41 7.90
N GLY A 92 4.41 -0.40 7.02
CA GLY A 92 5.43 0.64 7.06
C GLY A 92 6.73 0.28 6.35
N ALA A 93 6.67 -0.62 5.37
CA ALA A 93 7.79 -0.91 4.50
C ALA A 93 8.27 0.35 3.76
N SER A 94 9.57 0.48 3.53
CA SER A 94 10.18 1.68 2.99
C SER A 94 11.34 1.35 2.05
N LEU A 95 11.40 2.04 0.91
CA LEU A 95 12.51 1.97 -0.05
C LEU A 95 13.88 2.28 0.57
N GLU A 96 13.91 3.15 1.59
CA GLU A 96 15.14 3.47 2.31
C GLU A 96 15.72 2.26 3.06
N MET A 97 14.86 1.29 3.42
CA MET A 97 15.23 0.14 4.22
C MET A 97 15.48 -1.13 3.38
N ASP A 98 14.80 -1.24 2.23
CA ASP A 98 14.91 -2.43 1.37
C ASP A 98 14.72 -2.07 -0.11
N SER A 99 15.81 -2.18 -0.88
CA SER A 99 15.83 -1.85 -2.30
C SER A 99 15.00 -2.79 -3.19
N ARG A 100 14.60 -3.96 -2.69
CA ARG A 100 13.70 -4.87 -3.43
C ARG A 100 12.35 -4.23 -3.71
N LEU A 101 11.93 -3.28 -2.85
CA LEU A 101 10.71 -2.52 -3.03
C LEU A 101 10.73 -1.63 -4.28
N ASP A 102 11.92 -1.20 -4.73
CA ASP A 102 12.06 -0.43 -5.97
C ASP A 102 11.64 -1.27 -7.18
N THR A 103 12.11 -2.52 -7.24
CA THR A 103 11.71 -3.48 -8.27
C THR A 103 10.20 -3.75 -8.25
N ALA A 104 9.61 -3.90 -7.06
CA ALA A 104 8.18 -4.12 -6.92
C ALA A 104 7.35 -2.88 -7.34
N CYS A 105 7.79 -1.68 -6.99
CA CYS A 105 7.15 -0.43 -7.40
C CYS A 105 7.19 -0.28 -8.93
N ALA A 106 8.34 -0.50 -9.55
CA ALA A 106 8.49 -0.46 -11.00
C ALA A 106 7.57 -1.50 -11.67
N TYR A 107 7.55 -2.72 -11.15
CA TYR A 107 6.69 -3.79 -11.68
C TYR A 107 5.21 -3.40 -11.66
N VAL A 108 4.70 -2.89 -10.53
CA VAL A 108 3.29 -2.45 -10.43
C VAL A 108 2.98 -1.36 -11.45
N LEU A 109 3.86 -0.39 -11.59
CA LEU A 109 3.69 0.73 -12.52
C LEU A 109 3.76 0.28 -13.99
N ASP A 110 4.51 -0.77 -14.30
CA ASP A 110 4.65 -1.26 -15.66
C ASP A 110 3.51 -2.21 -16.07
N HIS A 111 2.88 -2.91 -15.11
CA HIS A 111 1.90 -3.97 -15.40
C HIS A 111 0.47 -3.65 -14.96
N ALA A 112 0.28 -2.80 -13.96
CA ALA A 112 -1.03 -2.42 -13.45
C ALA A 112 -1.43 -0.98 -13.80
N PHE A 113 -0.50 -0.11 -14.22
CA PHE A 113 -0.78 1.27 -14.57
C PHE A 113 -1.09 1.40 -16.07
N ALA A 114 -2.19 2.08 -16.41
CA ALA A 114 -2.59 2.29 -17.80
C ALA A 114 -2.26 3.72 -18.26
N GLY A 115 -2.11 3.90 -19.58
CA GLY A 115 -1.72 5.18 -20.21
C GLY A 115 -2.69 6.33 -19.98
N GLY A 116 -3.87 6.09 -19.38
CA GLY A 116 -4.81 7.14 -18.97
C GLY A 116 -4.60 7.70 -17.56
N GLY A 117 -3.52 7.29 -16.87
CA GLY A 117 -3.21 7.75 -15.52
C GLY A 117 -3.95 7.01 -14.41
N TYR A 118 -4.33 5.77 -14.61
CA TYR A 118 -5.09 4.98 -13.64
C TYR A 118 -4.59 3.54 -13.54
N PHE A 119 -4.88 2.88 -12.42
CA PHE A 119 -4.57 1.46 -12.22
C PHE A 119 -5.71 0.57 -12.73
N THR A 120 -5.32 -0.61 -13.21
CA THR A 120 -6.24 -1.63 -13.72
C THR A 120 -5.90 -3.02 -13.20
N SER A 121 -6.91 -3.79 -12.83
CA SER A 121 -6.78 -5.16 -12.35
C SER A 121 -6.56 -6.20 -13.45
N SER A 122 -6.76 -5.82 -14.72
CA SER A 122 -6.75 -6.75 -15.87
C SER A 122 -5.92 -6.26 -17.05
N GLY A 123 -5.28 -5.10 -16.96
CA GLY A 123 -4.65 -4.42 -18.09
C GLY A 123 -5.63 -3.69 -19.00
N ALA A 124 -6.94 -3.92 -18.86
CA ALA A 124 -7.97 -3.28 -19.66
C ALA A 124 -8.69 -2.18 -18.86
N PRO A 125 -9.23 -1.14 -19.54
CA PRO A 125 -9.98 -0.07 -18.87
C PRO A 125 -11.17 -0.55 -18.04
N SER A 126 -11.80 -1.65 -18.44
CA SER A 126 -12.90 -2.28 -17.69
C SER A 126 -12.49 -2.87 -16.33
N GLY A 127 -11.19 -3.04 -16.09
CA GLY A 127 -10.63 -3.50 -14.82
C GLY A 127 -10.29 -2.38 -13.85
N THR A 128 -10.77 -1.17 -14.07
CA THR A 128 -10.56 -0.02 -13.19
C THR A 128 -11.57 -0.01 -12.06
N PHE A 129 -11.09 0.00 -10.81
CA PHE A 129 -11.89 0.08 -9.60
C PHE A 129 -11.42 1.27 -8.76
N ASP A 130 -12.35 1.99 -8.12
CA ASP A 130 -12.02 3.18 -7.33
C ASP A 130 -11.13 2.85 -6.14
N CYS A 131 -11.42 1.75 -5.43
CA CYS A 131 -10.58 1.29 -4.31
C CYS A 131 -9.16 0.90 -4.75
N LEU A 132 -8.98 0.38 -5.97
CA LEU A 132 -7.68 0.05 -6.51
C LEU A 132 -6.84 1.31 -6.74
N GLN A 133 -7.45 2.40 -7.23
CA GLN A 133 -6.78 3.68 -7.43
C GLN A 133 -6.21 4.21 -6.11
N GLY A 134 -7.06 4.36 -5.10
CA GLY A 134 -6.66 4.86 -3.80
C GLY A 134 -5.62 3.98 -3.11
N ASN A 135 -5.86 2.67 -3.08
CA ASN A 135 -4.99 1.73 -2.37
C ASN A 135 -3.59 1.65 -3.00
N LEU A 136 -3.48 1.52 -4.32
CA LEU A 136 -2.16 1.45 -4.96
C LEU A 136 -1.42 2.78 -4.97
N THR A 137 -2.11 3.89 -5.23
CA THR A 137 -1.48 5.21 -5.16
C THR A 137 -0.94 5.48 -3.75
N TYR A 138 -1.75 5.23 -2.73
CA TYR A 138 -1.31 5.35 -1.34
C TYR A 138 -0.13 4.42 -1.03
N ALA A 139 -0.23 3.13 -1.41
CA ALA A 139 0.81 2.16 -1.10
C ALA A 139 2.16 2.54 -1.70
N LEU A 140 2.19 2.89 -2.98
CA LEU A 140 3.43 3.29 -3.66
C LEU A 140 4.04 4.56 -3.06
N LEU A 141 3.22 5.58 -2.76
CA LEU A 141 3.68 6.81 -2.11
C LEU A 141 4.20 6.55 -0.69
N ALA A 142 3.49 5.75 0.10
CA ALA A 142 3.86 5.44 1.48
C ALA A 142 5.16 4.63 1.58
N ILE A 143 5.41 3.73 0.62
CA ILE A 143 6.67 2.99 0.51
C ILE A 143 7.83 3.93 0.11
N GLY A 144 7.55 5.08 -0.49
CA GLY A 144 8.54 6.07 -0.90
C GLY A 144 8.81 6.14 -2.41
N CYS A 145 7.99 5.49 -3.23
CA CYS A 145 8.09 5.58 -4.69
C CYS A 145 7.93 7.03 -5.17
N ARG A 146 8.81 7.45 -6.09
CA ARG A 146 8.86 8.82 -6.63
C ARG A 146 8.61 8.88 -8.14
N ASP A 147 8.08 7.82 -8.72
CA ASP A 147 7.79 7.77 -10.16
C ASP A 147 6.75 8.83 -10.55
N PRO A 148 6.97 9.60 -11.64
CA PRO A 148 6.07 10.66 -12.08
C PRO A 148 4.67 10.15 -12.48
N ARG A 149 4.50 8.88 -12.77
CA ARG A 149 3.18 8.26 -13.04
C ARG A 149 2.25 8.35 -11.84
N LEU A 150 2.77 8.44 -10.62
CA LEU A 150 1.95 8.63 -9.41
C LEU A 150 1.25 9.98 -9.39
N GLN A 151 1.86 11.04 -9.92
CA GLN A 151 1.18 12.32 -10.08
C GLN A 151 0.00 12.18 -11.05
N GLN A 152 0.16 11.42 -12.14
CA GLN A 152 -0.94 11.16 -13.07
C GLN A 152 -2.10 10.40 -12.39
N ALA A 153 -1.80 9.46 -11.47
CA ALA A 153 -2.82 8.76 -10.70
C ALA A 153 -3.60 9.70 -9.77
N VAL A 154 -2.91 10.61 -9.09
CA VAL A 154 -3.53 11.63 -8.24
C VAL A 154 -4.41 12.57 -9.07
N ASP A 155 -3.91 13.04 -10.20
CA ASP A 155 -4.65 13.92 -11.13
C ASP A 155 -5.90 13.20 -11.68
N TRP A 156 -5.78 11.92 -12.00
CA TRP A 156 -6.92 11.12 -12.44
C TRP A 156 -7.99 10.99 -11.34
N MET A 157 -7.60 10.69 -10.11
CA MET A 157 -8.53 10.61 -8.97
C MET A 157 -9.23 11.94 -8.71
N SER A 158 -8.51 13.05 -8.77
CA SER A 158 -9.07 14.39 -8.63
C SER A 158 -10.14 14.68 -9.70
N ARG A 159 -9.82 14.40 -10.96
CA ARG A 159 -10.77 14.60 -12.09
C ARG A 159 -11.95 13.64 -12.03
N SER A 160 -11.76 12.42 -11.54
CA SER A 160 -12.87 11.47 -11.42
C SER A 160 -13.94 11.93 -10.44
N GLN A 161 -13.57 12.69 -9.41
CA GLN A 161 -14.52 13.29 -8.45
C GLN A 161 -15.32 14.45 -9.05
N THR A 162 -14.67 15.30 -9.83
CA THR A 162 -15.32 16.47 -10.44
C THR A 162 -16.01 16.14 -11.78
N GLY A 163 -15.72 14.99 -12.35
CA GLY A 163 -16.15 14.62 -13.72
C GLY A 163 -15.34 15.28 -14.83
N GLU A 164 -14.33 16.06 -14.49
CA GLU A 164 -13.51 16.76 -15.48
C GLU A 164 -12.61 15.78 -16.24
N GLY A 165 -12.78 15.71 -17.56
CA GLY A 165 -11.99 14.83 -18.43
C GLY A 165 -12.32 13.35 -18.33
N VAL A 166 -13.43 12.99 -17.68
CA VAL A 166 -13.94 11.61 -17.64
C VAL A 166 -15.31 11.53 -18.31
N ALA A 167 -15.59 10.40 -18.95
CA ALA A 167 -16.86 10.20 -19.63
C ALA A 167 -17.98 9.81 -18.65
N PRO A 168 -19.25 10.17 -18.96
CA PRO A 168 -20.40 9.72 -18.18
C PRO A 168 -20.48 8.20 -18.08
N VAL A 169 -21.04 7.68 -16.98
CA VAL A 169 -21.27 6.24 -16.74
C VAL A 169 -21.99 5.56 -17.90
N THR A 170 -22.86 6.27 -18.58
CA THR A 170 -23.63 5.78 -19.74
C THR A 170 -22.77 5.51 -20.97
N ASN A 171 -21.59 6.12 -21.08
CA ASN A 171 -20.70 5.89 -22.21
C ASN A 171 -19.90 4.58 -22.02
N LYS A 172 -20.49 3.46 -22.44
CA LYS A 172 -19.87 2.12 -22.33
C LYS A 172 -18.58 1.94 -23.12
N LYS A 173 -18.30 2.83 -24.10
CA LYS A 173 -17.10 2.76 -24.94
C LYS A 173 -15.92 3.55 -24.36
N ALA A 174 -16.15 4.42 -23.39
CA ALA A 174 -15.08 5.20 -22.80
C ALA A 174 -14.20 4.33 -21.89
N SER A 175 -12.90 4.52 -21.98
CA SER A 175 -11.92 3.87 -21.12
C SER A 175 -12.02 4.33 -19.66
N VAL A 176 -12.37 5.60 -19.45
CA VAL A 176 -12.55 6.20 -18.13
C VAL A 176 -13.96 6.74 -18.03
N ARG A 177 -14.67 6.40 -16.97
CA ARG A 177 -16.05 6.84 -16.71
C ARG A 177 -16.13 7.56 -15.40
N TYR A 178 -17.05 8.51 -15.31
CA TYR A 178 -17.29 9.34 -14.14
C TYR A 178 -17.61 8.55 -12.86
N TYR A 179 -18.25 7.39 -12.98
CA TYR A 179 -18.52 6.48 -11.88
C TYR A 179 -18.22 5.05 -12.29
N ASN A 180 -17.38 4.40 -11.55
CA ASN A 180 -17.14 2.97 -11.70
C ASN A 180 -17.55 2.25 -10.42
N TYR A 181 -18.84 1.93 -10.28
CA TYR A 181 -19.41 1.19 -9.15
C TYR A 181 -18.97 -0.28 -9.12
N LYS A 182 -17.71 -0.56 -9.30
CA LYS A 182 -17.24 -1.94 -9.23
C LYS A 182 -16.39 -2.16 -7.99
N CYS A 183 -16.88 -1.71 -6.84
CA CYS A 183 -16.53 -2.30 -5.56
C CYS A 183 -17.60 -3.32 -5.20
N GLY A 184 -17.37 -4.57 -5.50
CA GLY A 184 -18.17 -5.68 -5.06
C GLY A 184 -17.43 -6.54 -4.10
#